data_5eaecf0d9218c523358fdf8e1647309a
#
_entry.id   5eaecf0d9218c523358fdf8e1647309a
#
_cell.length_a   1.000
_cell.length_b   1.000
_cell.length_c   1.000
_cell.angle_alpha   90.00
_cell.angle_beta   90.00
_cell.angle_gamma   90.00
#
_symmetry.space_group_name_H-M   'P 1'
#
loop_
_entity.id
_entity.type
_entity.pdbx_description
1 polymer ?
#
loop_
_entity_poly.entity_id
_entity_poly.type
_entity_poly.pdbx_seq_one_letter_code
_entity_poly.pdbx_strand_id
1 'polypeptide(L)'
;MKTGQLNRRITLLEPQPSKDADGKVIQGWTNRGTVWANIQHRPGSEAFQQARLEARDPATVAVRASSLSRRMTSMWRIETDRVIYEISSNPNLSQDNAFVTFQVEGQRK
;
A
#
# COMPACT_ATOMS: atom_id res chain seq x y z
N MET A 1 17.79 -2.30 4.30
CA MET A 1 17.30 -2.74 2.97
C MET A 1 18.10 -2.04 1.89
N LYS A 2 18.48 -2.78 0.89
CA LYS A 2 19.23 -2.23 -0.25
C LYS A 2 18.29 -1.92 -1.40
N THR A 3 18.64 -0.91 -2.21
CA THR A 3 17.82 -0.51 -3.35
C THR A 3 17.52 -1.67 -4.30
N GLY A 4 18.46 -2.62 -4.47
CA GLY A 4 18.28 -3.78 -5.34
C GLY A 4 17.19 -4.76 -4.88
N GLN A 5 16.67 -4.61 -3.66
CA GLN A 5 15.56 -5.42 -3.17
C GLN A 5 14.19 -4.84 -3.54
N LEU A 6 14.15 -3.65 -4.11
CA LEU A 6 12.92 -3.03 -4.59
C LEU A 6 12.62 -3.53 -6.00
N ASN A 7 12.02 -4.69 -6.10
CA ASN A 7 11.86 -5.42 -7.36
C ASN A 7 10.40 -5.58 -7.81
N ARG A 8 9.45 -4.99 -7.09
CA ARG A 8 8.03 -5.05 -7.47
C ARG A 8 7.54 -3.65 -7.80
N ARG A 9 6.78 -3.55 -8.88
CA ARG A 9 6.19 -2.26 -9.26
C ARG A 9 4.78 -2.15 -8.67
N ILE A 10 4.53 -1.03 -8.01
CA ILE A 10 3.23 -0.75 -7.42
C ILE A 10 2.77 0.64 -7.84
N THR A 11 1.46 0.81 -7.94
CA THR A 11 0.82 2.09 -8.20
C THR A 11 0.27 2.65 -6.90
N LEU A 12 0.57 3.91 -6.60
CA LEU A 12 0.10 4.59 -5.40
C LEU A 12 -1.20 5.32 -5.72
N LEU A 13 -2.24 5.03 -4.95
CA LEU A 13 -3.57 5.62 -5.12
C LEU A 13 -3.91 6.46 -3.89
N GLU A 14 -4.11 7.75 -4.11
CA GLU A 14 -4.53 8.68 -3.06
C GLU A 14 -6.06 8.78 -3.06
N PRO A 15 -6.73 8.71 -1.90
CA PRO A 15 -8.17 8.87 -1.87
C PRO A 15 -8.56 10.29 -2.30
N GLN A 16 -9.52 10.37 -3.18
CA GLN A 16 -10.04 11.64 -3.66
C GLN A 16 -11.55 11.54 -3.80
N PRO A 17 -12.29 11.77 -2.71
CA PRO A 17 -13.75 11.71 -2.75
C PRO A 17 -14.30 12.83 -3.64
N SER A 18 -15.36 12.51 -4.36
CA SER A 18 -16.07 13.46 -5.20
C SER A 18 -17.57 13.37 -4.92
N LYS A 19 -18.34 14.33 -5.42
CA LYS A 19 -19.79 14.30 -5.32
C LYS A 19 -20.37 13.99 -6.68
N ASP A 20 -21.41 13.13 -6.69
CA ASP A 20 -22.15 12.88 -7.92
C ASP A 20 -23.20 13.97 -8.16
N ALA A 21 -24.01 13.79 -9.20
CA ALA A 21 -25.05 14.76 -9.57
C ALA A 21 -26.11 14.93 -8.49
N ASP A 22 -26.31 13.91 -7.63
CA ASP A 22 -27.28 13.92 -6.55
C ASP A 22 -26.68 14.42 -5.23
N GLY A 23 -25.41 14.82 -5.23
CA GLY A 23 -24.73 15.32 -4.04
C GLY A 23 -24.18 14.24 -3.12
N LYS A 24 -24.25 12.97 -3.51
CA LYS A 24 -23.66 11.88 -2.73
C LYS A 24 -22.17 11.86 -2.88
N VAL A 25 -21.47 11.58 -1.77
CA VAL A 25 -20.01 11.45 -1.79
C VAL A 25 -19.64 10.09 -2.38
N ILE A 26 -18.86 10.12 -3.45
CA ILE A 26 -18.35 8.91 -4.08
C ILE A 26 -16.86 8.82 -3.78
N GLN A 27 -16.41 7.67 -3.27
CA GLN A 27 -15.00 7.44 -3.03
C GLN A 27 -14.30 7.21 -4.36
N GLY A 28 -13.37 8.12 -4.69
CA GLY A 28 -12.52 7.98 -5.86
C GLY A 28 -11.06 7.85 -5.45
N TRP A 29 -10.22 7.54 -6.43
CA TRP A 29 -8.79 7.36 -6.24
C TRP A 29 -8.03 8.08 -7.34
N THR A 30 -6.97 8.79 -6.94
CA THR A 30 -6.08 9.46 -7.89
C THR A 30 -4.78 8.68 -7.96
N ASN A 31 -4.42 8.28 -9.19
CA ASN A 31 -3.13 7.62 -9.44
C ASN A 31 -2.02 8.66 -9.30
N ARG A 32 -1.16 8.49 -8.29
CA ARG A 32 -0.05 9.40 -8.02
C ARG A 32 1.26 8.93 -8.63
N GLY A 33 1.26 7.78 -9.27
CA GLY A 33 2.43 7.26 -9.96
C GLY A 33 2.76 5.84 -9.56
N THR A 34 3.75 5.29 -10.24
CA THR A 34 4.22 3.92 -10.02
C THR A 34 5.63 3.99 -9.46
N VAL A 35 5.89 3.19 -8.42
CA VAL A 35 7.20 3.13 -7.78
C VAL A 35 7.62 1.69 -7.61
N TRP A 36 8.93 1.48 -7.43
CA TRP A 36 9.45 0.17 -7.09
C TRP A 36 9.31 -0.07 -5.59
N ALA A 37 8.98 -1.30 -5.23
CA ALA A 37 8.74 -1.69 -3.84
C ALA A 37 9.30 -3.06 -3.55
N ASN A 38 9.54 -3.31 -2.27
CA ASN A 38 9.74 -4.65 -1.74
C ASN A 38 8.47 -5.05 -1.01
N ILE A 39 7.91 -6.21 -1.35
CA ILE A 39 6.72 -6.74 -0.73
C ILE A 39 7.09 -8.05 -0.05
N GLN A 40 6.95 -8.09 1.28
CA GLN A 40 7.23 -9.28 2.06
C GLN A 40 5.95 -9.79 2.70
N HIS A 41 5.50 -10.96 2.27
CA HIS A 41 4.36 -11.62 2.89
C HIS A 41 4.74 -12.12 4.28
N ARG A 42 3.75 -12.22 5.17
CA ARG A 42 3.96 -12.62 6.56
C ARG A 42 3.37 -14.00 6.83
N PRO A 43 3.98 -15.08 6.30
CA PRO A 43 3.47 -16.44 6.49
C PRO A 43 3.67 -16.90 7.94
N GLY A 44 2.78 -17.77 8.43
CA GLY A 44 2.93 -18.41 9.74
C GLY A 44 2.54 -17.58 10.94
N SER A 45 2.13 -16.32 10.77
CA SER A 45 1.65 -15.48 11.87
C SER A 45 0.15 -15.68 12.11
N GLU A 46 -0.33 -15.32 13.31
CA GLU A 46 -1.77 -15.33 13.57
C GLU A 46 -2.51 -14.41 12.61
N ALA A 47 -1.94 -13.23 12.36
CA ALA A 47 -2.53 -12.29 11.40
C ALA A 47 -2.65 -12.91 10.02
N PHE A 48 -1.66 -13.69 9.60
CA PHE A 48 -1.70 -14.37 8.31
C PHE A 48 -2.79 -15.44 8.28
N GLN A 49 -2.90 -16.25 9.34
CA GLN A 49 -3.92 -17.30 9.41
C GLN A 49 -5.32 -16.70 9.42
N GLN A 50 -5.54 -15.66 10.20
CA GLN A 50 -6.83 -14.97 10.24
C GLN A 50 -7.14 -14.34 8.88
N ALA A 51 -6.16 -13.73 8.25
CA ALA A 51 -6.33 -13.11 6.94
C ALA A 51 -6.68 -14.15 5.87
N ARG A 52 -6.12 -15.37 5.95
CA ARG A 52 -6.47 -16.44 5.02
C ARG A 52 -7.95 -16.81 5.12
N LEU A 53 -8.48 -16.88 6.35
CA LEU A 53 -9.90 -17.17 6.56
C LEU A 53 -10.79 -16.07 5.97
N GLU A 54 -10.29 -14.84 5.94
CA GLU A 54 -11.01 -13.69 5.39
C GLU A 54 -10.64 -13.41 3.93
N ALA A 55 -9.85 -14.28 3.29
CA ALA A 55 -9.34 -14.13 1.92
C ALA A 55 -8.49 -12.89 1.74
N ARG A 56 -7.73 -12.49 2.77
CA ARG A 56 -6.80 -11.38 2.74
C ARG A 56 -5.35 -11.88 2.71
N ASP A 57 -4.47 -11.03 2.22
CA ASP A 57 -3.05 -11.35 2.10
C ASP A 57 -2.22 -10.27 2.80
N PRO A 58 -1.83 -10.49 4.08
CA PRO A 58 -1.05 -9.50 4.81
C PRO A 58 0.39 -9.47 4.33
N ALA A 59 0.94 -8.28 4.21
CA ALA A 59 2.32 -8.09 3.78
C ALA A 59 2.89 -6.82 4.37
N THR A 60 4.21 -6.72 4.36
CA THR A 60 4.95 -5.51 4.67
C THR A 60 5.55 -4.97 3.39
N VAL A 61 5.33 -3.70 3.11
CA VAL A 61 5.80 -3.05 1.89
C VAL A 61 6.79 -1.97 2.25
N ALA A 62 7.89 -1.92 1.51
CA ALA A 62 8.89 -0.86 1.63
C ALA A 62 9.10 -0.23 0.26
N VAL A 63 9.10 1.10 0.22
CA VAL A 63 9.38 1.89 -0.98
C VAL A 63 10.48 2.88 -0.68
N ARG A 64 11.16 3.34 -1.72
CA ARG A 64 12.18 4.36 -1.55
C ARG A 64 11.55 5.66 -1.07
N ALA A 65 12.19 6.33 -0.09
CA ALA A 65 11.71 7.61 0.39
C ALA A 65 11.83 8.66 -0.71
N SER A 66 10.74 9.37 -0.96
CA SER A 66 10.66 10.44 -1.96
C SER A 66 9.64 11.45 -1.50
N SER A 67 9.53 12.57 -2.20
CA SER A 67 8.49 13.55 -1.89
C SER A 67 7.10 12.93 -1.99
N LEU A 68 6.90 11.99 -2.91
CA LEU A 68 5.63 11.31 -3.08
C LEU A 68 5.37 10.30 -1.96
N SER A 69 6.32 9.39 -1.68
CA SER A 69 6.12 8.35 -0.67
C SER A 69 6.00 8.92 0.73
N ARG A 70 6.64 10.06 1.01
CA ARG A 70 6.53 10.73 2.31
C ARG A 70 5.15 11.34 2.56
N ARG A 71 4.36 11.54 1.50
CA ARG A 71 2.99 12.08 1.62
C ARG A 71 1.96 11.00 1.90
N MET A 72 2.33 9.73 1.78
CA MET A 72 1.40 8.62 1.97
C MET A 72 0.87 8.58 3.39
N THR A 73 -0.40 8.22 3.53
CA THR A 73 -1.05 7.99 4.82
C THR A 73 -1.70 6.60 4.80
N SER A 74 -2.22 6.18 5.95
CA SER A 74 -2.94 4.92 6.05
C SER A 74 -4.23 4.89 5.23
N MET A 75 -4.66 6.04 4.70
CA MET A 75 -5.85 6.12 3.85
C MET A 75 -5.57 5.81 2.39
N TRP A 76 -4.31 5.75 1.99
CA TRP A 76 -3.93 5.46 0.61
C TRP A 76 -4.07 3.97 0.33
N ARG A 77 -4.05 3.63 -0.95
CA ARG A 77 -4.16 2.27 -1.43
C ARG A 77 -3.02 2.00 -2.41
N ILE A 78 -2.62 0.73 -2.52
CA ILE A 78 -1.59 0.31 -3.46
C ILE A 78 -2.22 -0.70 -4.41
N GLU A 79 -1.88 -0.59 -5.69
CA GLU A 79 -2.37 -1.51 -6.70
C GLU A 79 -1.21 -2.17 -7.44
N THR A 80 -1.29 -3.47 -7.61
CA THR A 80 -0.45 -4.24 -8.51
C THR A 80 -1.31 -4.77 -9.66
N ASP A 81 -0.69 -5.50 -10.57
CA ASP A 81 -1.43 -6.07 -11.71
C ASP A 81 -2.50 -7.10 -11.29
N ARG A 82 -2.36 -7.72 -10.12
CA ARG A 82 -3.26 -8.80 -9.68
C ARG A 82 -3.95 -8.53 -8.35
N VAL A 83 -3.44 -7.61 -7.56
CA VAL A 83 -3.88 -7.42 -6.17
C VAL A 83 -4.03 -5.95 -5.87
N ILE A 84 -5.06 -5.62 -5.09
CA ILE A 84 -5.21 -4.30 -4.50
C ILE A 84 -4.88 -4.45 -3.01
N TYR A 85 -3.95 -3.62 -2.52
CA TYR A 85 -3.54 -3.63 -1.12
C TYR A 85 -4.07 -2.39 -0.41
N GLU A 86 -4.74 -2.61 0.72
CA GLU A 86 -5.13 -1.54 1.61
C GLU A 86 -4.07 -1.37 2.69
N ILE A 87 -3.67 -0.12 2.95
CA ILE A 87 -2.67 0.16 3.97
C ILE A 87 -3.31 0.02 5.34
N SER A 88 -2.73 -0.83 6.20
CA SER A 88 -3.28 -1.13 7.52
C SER A 88 -2.51 -0.48 8.66
N SER A 89 -1.38 0.17 8.38
CA SER A 89 -0.61 0.89 9.40
C SER A 89 -0.13 2.23 8.84
N ASN A 90 0.19 3.17 9.71
CA ASN A 90 0.76 4.44 9.26
C ASN A 90 2.14 4.19 8.64
N PRO A 91 2.41 4.76 7.45
CA PRO A 91 3.74 4.66 6.86
C PRO A 91 4.80 5.28 7.76
N ASN A 92 5.92 4.57 7.90
CA ASN A 92 7.05 4.99 8.73
C ASN A 92 8.28 5.25 7.88
N LEU A 93 8.90 6.39 8.10
CA LEU A 93 10.18 6.69 7.48
C LEU A 93 11.28 5.95 8.26
N SER A 94 12.19 5.29 7.55
CA SER A 94 13.29 4.58 8.19
C SER A 94 14.27 5.54 8.87
N GLN A 95 15.09 5.03 9.79
CA GLN A 95 16.02 5.86 10.55
C GLN A 95 17.04 6.57 9.66
N ASP A 96 17.43 5.95 8.55
CA ASP A 96 18.36 6.54 7.60
C ASP A 96 17.65 7.43 6.56
N ASN A 97 16.35 7.63 6.69
CA ASN A 97 15.51 8.42 5.79
C ASN A 97 15.51 7.90 4.35
N ALA A 98 15.89 6.64 4.14
CA ALA A 98 16.02 6.07 2.80
C ALA A 98 14.75 5.39 2.30
N PHE A 99 13.92 4.86 3.20
CA PHE A 99 12.76 4.07 2.85
C PHE A 99 11.54 4.46 3.67
N VAL A 100 10.36 4.25 3.08
CA VAL A 100 9.07 4.33 3.78
C VAL A 100 8.52 2.91 3.85
N THR A 101 8.17 2.47 5.06
CA THR A 101 7.70 1.11 5.31
C THR A 101 6.30 1.16 5.91
N PHE A 102 5.43 0.28 5.45
CA PHE A 102 4.06 0.19 5.94
C PHE A 102 3.53 -1.22 5.77
N GLN A 103 2.50 -1.54 6.55
CA GLN A 103 1.83 -2.84 6.48
C GLN A 103 0.56 -2.72 5.65
N VAL A 104 0.26 -3.78 4.92
CA VAL A 104 -0.88 -3.81 4.00
C VAL A 104 -1.62 -5.14 4.11
N GLU A 105 -2.86 -5.14 3.65
CA GLU A 105 -3.66 -6.34 3.46
C GLU A 105 -4.15 -6.35 2.02
N GLY A 106 -3.83 -7.42 1.29
CA GLY A 106 -4.14 -7.53 -0.11
C GLY A 106 -5.44 -8.28 -0.35
N GLN A 107 -6.12 -7.89 -1.43
CA GLN A 107 -7.27 -8.61 -1.95
C GLN A 107 -7.07 -8.77 -3.45
N ARG A 108 -7.34 -9.96 -3.96
CA ARG A 108 -7.25 -10.20 -5.40
C ARG A 108 -8.32 -9.41 -6.14
N LYS A 109 -7.90 -8.90 -7.27
CA LYS A 109 -8.83 -8.22 -8.18
C LYS A 109 -9.88 -9.16 -8.74
#